data_340463e2b3a09f6a75eedf85a8698dbc
#
_entry.id   340463e2b3a09f6a75eedf85a8698dbc
#
_cell.length_a   1.000
_cell.length_b   1.000
_cell.length_c   1.000
_cell.angle_alpha   90.00
_cell.angle_beta   90.00
_cell.angle_gamma   90.00
#
_symmetry.space_group_name_H-M   'P 1'
#
loop_
_entity.id
_entity.type
_entity.pdbx_description
1 polymer ?
#
loop_
_entity_poly.entity_id
_entity_poly.type
_entity_poly.pdbx_seq_one_letter_code
_entity_poly.pdbx_strand_id
1 'polypeptide(L)'
;MTDIADIKNRLDIVDVVGNYVELRQTGKNFRSPCPFHSEKTPSFIVSPETQTWRCFGACATGGDVLSFVQKAEGLDFGATLRLVA
;
A
#
# COMPACT_ATOMS: atom_id res chain seq x y z
N MET A 1 15.93 18.57 -6.35
CA MET A 1 14.91 17.83 -7.09
C MET A 1 14.65 16.51 -6.40
N THR A 2 13.40 16.19 -6.15
CA THR A 2 13.03 14.96 -5.45
C THR A 2 12.81 13.85 -6.46
N ASP A 3 13.58 12.77 -6.37
CA ASP A 3 13.34 11.63 -7.24
C ASP A 3 12.44 10.59 -6.58
N ILE A 4 12.02 9.60 -7.35
CA ILE A 4 11.07 8.59 -6.88
C ILE A 4 11.65 7.77 -5.74
N ALA A 5 12.92 7.44 -5.79
CA ALA A 5 13.58 6.67 -4.75
C ALA A 5 13.60 7.43 -3.42
N ASP A 6 13.84 8.74 -3.46
CA ASP A 6 13.79 9.59 -2.28
C ASP A 6 12.42 9.60 -1.65
N ILE A 7 11.37 9.73 -2.46
CA ILE A 7 9.99 9.72 -1.98
C ILE A 7 9.69 8.38 -1.30
N LYS A 8 10.05 7.28 -1.92
CA LYS A 8 9.81 5.94 -1.33
C LYS A 8 10.56 5.75 -0.03
N ASN A 9 11.80 6.25 0.07
CA ASN A 9 12.60 6.12 1.27
C ASN A 9 12.03 6.90 2.46
N ARG A 10 11.27 7.96 2.20
CA ARG A 10 10.64 8.77 3.24
C ARG A 10 9.30 8.22 3.69
N LEU A 11 8.73 7.31 2.93
CA LEU A 11 7.41 6.74 3.21
C LEU A 11 7.56 5.34 3.77
N ASP A 12 6.85 5.07 4.87
CA ASP A 12 6.73 3.72 5.39
C ASP A 12 5.39 3.18 4.91
N ILE A 13 5.41 2.06 4.20
CA ILE A 13 4.20 1.50 3.61
C ILE A 13 3.16 1.15 4.69
N VAL A 14 3.59 0.71 5.87
CA VAL A 14 2.67 0.39 6.96
C VAL A 14 1.93 1.64 7.43
N ASP A 15 2.65 2.76 7.58
CA ASP A 15 2.04 4.02 7.98
C ASP A 15 1.08 4.53 6.92
N VAL A 16 1.48 4.49 5.66
CA VAL A 16 0.64 4.99 4.56
C VAL A 16 -0.61 4.14 4.41
N VAL A 17 -0.47 2.83 4.35
CA VAL A 17 -1.62 1.93 4.21
C VAL A 17 -2.52 2.00 5.45
N GLY A 18 -1.92 2.16 6.62
CA GLY A 18 -2.66 2.28 7.88
C GLY A 18 -3.58 3.49 7.95
N ASN A 19 -3.34 4.51 7.12
CA ASN A 19 -4.24 5.66 7.01
C ASN A 19 -5.50 5.35 6.21
N TYR A 20 -5.50 4.25 5.44
CA TYR A 20 -6.62 3.87 4.59
C TYR A 20 -7.38 2.68 5.14
N VAL A 21 -6.70 1.76 5.81
CA VAL A 21 -7.28 0.53 6.33
C VAL A 21 -6.71 0.22 7.70
N GLU A 22 -7.44 -0.57 8.47
CA GLU A 22 -6.96 -1.04 9.76
C GLU A 22 -6.11 -2.29 9.57
N LEU A 23 -4.81 -2.17 9.79
CA LEU A 23 -3.87 -3.27 9.65
C LEU A 23 -3.70 -4.01 10.97
N ARG A 24 -3.61 -5.34 10.89
CA ARG A 24 -3.31 -6.18 12.04
C ARG A 24 -1.96 -6.85 11.82
N GLN A 25 -1.09 -6.74 12.80
CA GLN A 25 0.22 -7.37 12.73
C GLN A 25 0.10 -8.89 12.86
N THR A 26 0.76 -9.59 11.94
CA THR A 26 0.81 -11.05 11.94
C THR A 26 2.26 -11.46 11.66
N GLY A 27 3.01 -11.78 12.71
CA GLY A 27 4.44 -12.04 12.58
C GLY A 27 5.18 -10.78 12.13
N LYS A 28 5.90 -10.87 11.02
CA LYS A 28 6.65 -9.74 10.47
C LYS A 28 5.83 -8.88 9.52
N ASN A 29 4.63 -9.32 9.17
CA ASN A 29 3.79 -8.65 8.19
C ASN A 29 2.53 -8.10 8.84
N PHE A 30 1.76 -7.33 8.05
CA PHE A 30 0.47 -6.80 8.47
C PHE A 30 -0.59 -7.28 7.50
N ARG A 31 -1.80 -7.48 8.00
CA ARG A 31 -2.93 -8.00 7.22
C ARG A 31 -4.17 -7.15 7.40
N SER A 32 -5.01 -7.13 6.37
CA SER A 32 -6.35 -6.57 6.44
C SER A 32 -7.21 -7.19 5.33
N PRO A 33 -8.54 -7.02 5.39
CA PRO A 33 -9.36 -7.23 4.20
C PRO A 33 -8.90 -6.29 3.10
N CYS A 34 -8.96 -6.74 1.84
CA CYS A 34 -8.48 -5.93 0.73
C CYS A 34 -9.30 -4.65 0.59
N PRO A 35 -8.67 -3.47 0.56
CA PRO A 35 -9.40 -2.20 0.45
C PRO A 35 -9.93 -1.91 -0.95
N PHE A 36 -9.54 -2.70 -1.94
CA PHE A 36 -9.90 -2.44 -3.33
C PHE A 36 -11.12 -3.22 -3.79
N HIS A 37 -11.64 -4.10 -2.93
CA HIS A 37 -12.89 -4.80 -3.19
C HIS A 37 -13.50 -5.25 -1.87
N SER A 38 -14.81 -5.53 -1.88
CA SER A 38 -15.49 -5.99 -0.67
C SER A 38 -15.15 -7.44 -0.39
N GLU A 39 -14.38 -7.66 0.65
CA GLU A 39 -13.96 -9.00 1.06
C GLU A 39 -13.80 -9.04 2.56
N LYS A 40 -14.30 -10.10 3.19
CA LYS A 40 -14.21 -10.27 4.65
C LYS A 40 -12.94 -11.00 5.07
N THR A 41 -12.36 -11.75 4.14
CA THR A 41 -11.15 -12.51 4.43
C THR A 41 -9.93 -11.60 4.39
N PRO A 42 -9.01 -11.68 5.37
CA PRO A 42 -7.81 -10.82 5.38
C PRO A 42 -6.80 -11.32 4.36
N SER A 43 -7.04 -11.01 3.10
CA SER A 43 -6.21 -11.42 1.97
C SER A 43 -5.18 -10.37 1.55
N PHE A 44 -5.23 -9.17 2.12
CA PHE A 44 -4.31 -8.10 1.82
C PHE A 44 -3.16 -8.12 2.82
N ILE A 45 -1.93 -8.24 2.33
CA ILE A 45 -0.74 -8.35 3.17
C ILE A 45 0.23 -7.23 2.83
N VAL A 46 0.76 -6.57 3.89
CA VAL A 46 1.78 -5.53 3.76
C VAL A 46 3.06 -6.05 4.40
N SER A 47 4.16 -5.98 3.67
CA SER A 47 5.48 -6.39 4.15
C SER A 47 6.33 -5.15 4.42
N PRO A 48 6.58 -4.81 5.69
CA PRO A 48 7.43 -3.65 6.00
C PRO A 48 8.89 -3.86 5.62
N GLU A 49 9.34 -5.11 5.61
CA GLU A 49 10.73 -5.42 5.27
C GLU A 49 11.06 -5.07 3.82
N THR A 50 10.15 -5.39 2.90
CA THR A 50 10.32 -5.10 1.48
C THR A 50 9.60 -3.83 1.04
N GLN A 51 8.80 -3.23 1.92
CA GLN A 51 7.99 -2.05 1.61
C GLN A 51 7.06 -2.30 0.44
N THR A 52 6.42 -3.48 0.46
CA THR A 52 5.48 -3.90 -0.58
C THR A 52 4.18 -4.37 0.03
N TRP A 53 3.15 -4.43 -0.80
CA TRP A 53 1.85 -4.98 -0.44
C TRP A 53 1.41 -6.00 -1.48
N ARG A 54 0.53 -6.90 -1.07
CA ARG A 54 -0.01 -7.89 -2.00
C ARG A 54 -1.41 -8.30 -1.58
N CYS A 55 -2.30 -8.41 -2.55
CA CYS A 55 -3.63 -8.95 -2.34
C CYS A 55 -3.69 -10.37 -2.94
N PHE A 56 -3.99 -11.35 -2.10
CA PHE A 56 -4.16 -12.74 -2.53
C PHE A 56 -5.61 -13.07 -2.83
N GLY A 57 -6.49 -12.08 -2.72
CA GLY A 57 -7.91 -12.26 -3.01
C GLY A 57 -8.23 -12.09 -4.49
N ALA A 58 -9.46 -11.64 -4.76
CA ALA A 58 -9.98 -11.54 -6.13
C ALA A 58 -9.17 -10.60 -7.03
N CYS A 59 -8.59 -9.55 -6.47
CA CYS A 59 -7.80 -8.62 -7.27
C CYS A 59 -6.41 -9.13 -7.64
N ALA A 60 -5.85 -10.08 -6.89
CA ALA A 60 -4.58 -10.76 -7.16
C ALA A 60 -3.49 -9.80 -7.67
N THR A 61 -3.29 -8.68 -6.95
CA THR A 61 -2.36 -7.63 -7.36
C THR A 61 -1.46 -7.24 -6.21
N GLY A 62 -0.42 -6.48 -6.51
CA GLY A 62 0.52 -6.03 -5.50
C GLY A 62 1.38 -4.88 -6.03
N GLY A 63 2.25 -4.35 -5.18
CA GLY A 63 3.12 -3.26 -5.58
C GLY A 63 3.83 -2.61 -4.40
N ASP A 64 4.28 -1.39 -4.59
CA ASP A 64 4.94 -0.58 -3.57
C ASP A 64 3.99 0.45 -2.97
N VAL A 65 4.55 1.34 -2.13
CA VAL A 65 3.75 2.37 -1.47
C VAL A 65 3.10 3.33 -2.47
N LEU A 66 3.80 3.69 -3.54
CA LEU A 66 3.26 4.61 -4.53
C LEU A 66 2.12 3.97 -5.33
N SER A 67 2.26 2.71 -5.71
CA SER A 67 1.18 2.02 -6.43
C SER A 67 -0.05 1.83 -5.54
N PHE A 68 0.14 1.66 -4.24
CA PHE A 68 -0.99 1.59 -3.31
C PHE A 68 -1.77 2.90 -3.29
N VAL A 69 -1.08 4.04 -3.10
CA VAL A 69 -1.72 5.34 -3.05
C VAL A 69 -2.41 5.66 -4.38
N GLN A 70 -1.74 5.37 -5.48
CA GLN A 70 -2.30 5.58 -6.81
C GLN A 70 -3.63 4.83 -6.96
N LYS A 71 -3.67 3.57 -6.56
CA LYS A 71 -4.85 2.73 -6.66
C LYS A 71 -5.94 3.16 -5.68
N ALA A 72 -5.57 3.50 -4.45
CA ALA A 72 -6.51 3.89 -3.40
C ALA A 72 -7.19 5.22 -3.72
N GLU A 73 -6.44 6.16 -4.28
CA GLU A 73 -6.94 7.51 -4.60
C GLU A 73 -7.48 7.62 -6.03
N GLY A 74 -7.26 6.59 -6.87
CA GLY A 74 -7.67 6.64 -8.26
C GLY A 74 -6.93 7.68 -9.08
N LEU A 75 -5.65 7.91 -8.77
CA LEU A 75 -4.84 8.93 -9.40
C LEU A 75 -3.89 8.34 -10.43
N ASP A 76 -3.41 9.17 -11.37
CA ASP A 76 -2.30 8.76 -12.20
C ASP A 76 -0.99 8.89 -11.42
N PHE A 77 0.11 8.44 -12.02
CA PHE A 77 1.40 8.40 -11.33
C PHE A 77 1.88 9.81 -10.95
N GLY A 78 1.74 10.77 -11.84
CA GLY A 78 2.16 12.15 -11.58
C GLY A 78 1.38 12.79 -10.44
N ALA A 79 0.05 12.61 -10.42
CA ALA A 79 -0.80 13.12 -9.35
C ALA A 79 -0.47 12.44 -8.02
N THR A 80 -0.18 11.14 -8.05
CA THR A 80 0.22 10.39 -6.85
C THR A 80 1.50 10.95 -6.26
N LEU A 81 2.49 11.23 -7.09
CA LEU A 81 3.75 11.82 -6.62
C LEU A 81 3.52 13.18 -5.96
N ARG A 82 2.63 13.98 -6.51
CA ARG A 82 2.32 15.29 -5.91
C ARG A 82 1.61 15.14 -4.57
N LEU A 83 0.77 14.13 -4.42
CA LEU A 83 0.06 13.89 -3.17
C LEU A 83 1.00 13.47 -2.05
N VAL A 84 1.97 12.60 -2.33
CA VAL A 84 2.86 12.05 -1.29
C VAL A 84 4.15 12.83 -1.11
N ALA A 85 4.51 13.65 -2.07
CA ALA A 85 5.69 14.50 -1.95
C ALA A 85 5.37 15.76 -1.13
#